data_839d97571ceb93aa4dab9cb0f8d6c598
#
_entry.id   839d97571ceb93aa4dab9cb0f8d6c598
#
_cell.length_a   1.000
_cell.length_b   1.000
_cell.length_c   1.000
_cell.angle_alpha   90.00
_cell.angle_beta   90.00
_cell.angle_gamma   90.00
#
_symmetry.space_group_name_H-M   'P 1'
#
loop_
_entity.id
_entity.type
_entity.pdbx_description
1 polymer ?
#
loop_
_entity_poly.entity_id
_entity_poly.type
_entity_poly.pdbx_seq_one_letter_code
_entity_poly.pdbx_strand_id
1 'polypeptide(L)'
;MNIMFCGDRGVCQGIFLSALSICKNIIEPINFYILTASVEGHQPITQEFANKMELILQTKNNQHRVILFDISDRFQSYLPLANMNTRFTPMCMLRLFADMVAEIQEKVLYLDTDVLCYEEFGEMYEMDMSDYEIAGVPDRYGKWFFGNALKHNYLNSGVLLLNMKKIRETSLFEKCREMCRDRKMFMPDQTALNKLARKRKIPSRYNNQGDMREDTVFKHFTTSFRFLPRFEVVTVKPWQVNKMHDELGIFEFDDIIEEYKGVQNDEQRDSDLLYN
;
A
#
# COMPACT_ATOMS: atom_id res chain seq x y z
N MET A 1 5.00 -15.48 -3.78
CA MET A 1 3.98 -14.67 -3.05
C MET A 1 3.29 -13.69 -3.99
N ASN A 2 2.16 -13.08 -3.58
CA ASN A 2 1.45 -12.05 -4.37
C ASN A 2 1.29 -10.78 -3.53
N ILE A 3 1.78 -9.66 -4.05
CA ILE A 3 1.76 -8.36 -3.39
C ILE A 3 1.05 -7.36 -4.29
N MET A 4 0.24 -6.49 -3.74
CA MET A 4 -0.55 -5.54 -4.51
C MET A 4 -0.34 -4.11 -4.00
N PHE A 5 -0.08 -3.22 -4.94
CA PHE A 5 -0.06 -1.77 -4.77
C PHE A 5 -1.18 -1.11 -5.58
N CYS A 6 -1.60 0.05 -5.15
CA CYS A 6 -2.56 0.86 -5.90
C CYS A 6 -2.11 2.32 -5.93
N GLY A 7 -2.32 3.00 -7.06
CA GLY A 7 -2.04 4.43 -7.15
C GLY A 7 -1.92 4.99 -8.55
N ASP A 8 -1.45 6.21 -8.63
CA ASP A 8 -1.14 6.96 -9.84
C ASP A 8 0.38 7.19 -9.99
N ARG A 9 0.79 7.95 -11.02
CA ARG A 9 2.22 8.28 -11.24
C ARG A 9 2.88 8.95 -10.03
N GLY A 10 2.13 9.67 -9.21
CA GLY A 10 2.66 10.38 -8.05
C GLY A 10 3.22 9.46 -6.96
N VAL A 11 2.88 8.17 -6.98
CA VAL A 11 3.34 7.19 -5.98
C VAL A 11 4.33 6.15 -6.52
N CYS A 12 4.77 6.27 -7.77
CA CYS A 12 5.73 5.33 -8.40
C CYS A 12 6.98 5.11 -7.56
N GLN A 13 7.56 6.19 -7.02
CA GLN A 13 8.74 6.11 -6.15
C GLN A 13 8.46 5.26 -4.89
N GLY A 14 7.32 5.46 -4.26
CA GLY A 14 6.92 4.69 -3.08
C GLY A 14 6.73 3.20 -3.38
N ILE A 15 6.06 2.88 -4.49
CA ILE A 15 5.88 1.49 -4.95
C ILE A 15 7.24 0.82 -5.14
N PHE A 16 8.18 1.51 -5.81
CA PHE A 16 9.48 0.94 -6.11
C PHE A 16 10.32 0.72 -4.84
N LEU A 17 10.39 1.72 -3.93
CA LEU A 17 11.08 1.58 -2.65
C LEU A 17 10.48 0.44 -1.80
N SER A 18 9.16 0.35 -1.76
CA SER A 18 8.48 -0.75 -1.08
C SER A 18 8.85 -2.11 -1.65
N ALA A 19 8.82 -2.26 -2.97
CA ALA A 19 9.18 -3.52 -3.64
C ALA A 19 10.65 -3.90 -3.43
N LEU A 20 11.59 -2.94 -3.53
CA LEU A 20 13.00 -3.18 -3.22
C LEU A 20 13.19 -3.65 -1.78
N SER A 21 12.52 -2.99 -0.81
CA SER A 21 12.58 -3.39 0.60
C SER A 21 12.06 -4.81 0.83
N ILE A 22 11.04 -5.22 0.10
CA ILE A 22 10.51 -6.58 0.15
C ILE A 22 11.51 -7.58 -0.44
N CYS A 23 12.06 -7.31 -1.62
CA CYS A 23 13.03 -8.20 -2.26
C CYS A 23 14.35 -8.33 -1.50
N LYS A 24 14.66 -7.40 -0.59
CA LYS A 24 15.79 -7.52 0.33
C LYS A 24 15.54 -8.60 1.40
N ASN A 25 14.31 -8.78 1.83
CA ASN A 25 13.92 -9.63 2.96
C ASN A 25 13.24 -10.94 2.52
N ILE A 26 12.79 -11.06 1.27
CA ILE A 26 12.08 -12.23 0.73
C ILE A 26 12.81 -12.75 -0.49
N ILE A 27 13.19 -14.03 -0.44
CA ILE A 27 13.93 -14.70 -1.52
C ILE A 27 12.98 -15.36 -2.53
N GLU A 28 11.78 -15.76 -2.09
CA GLU A 28 10.80 -16.45 -2.91
C GLU A 28 10.28 -15.59 -4.07
N PRO A 29 9.86 -16.22 -5.18
CA PRO A 29 9.24 -15.50 -6.29
C PRO A 29 8.02 -14.70 -5.88
N ILE A 30 7.92 -13.46 -6.36
CA ILE A 30 6.82 -12.55 -6.03
C ILE A 30 6.19 -12.03 -7.32
N ASN A 31 4.86 -12.07 -7.37
CA ASN A 31 4.07 -11.30 -8.32
C ASN A 31 3.66 -9.97 -7.67
N PHE A 32 4.18 -8.87 -8.18
CA PHE A 32 3.78 -7.53 -7.81
C PHE A 32 2.66 -7.05 -8.72
N TYR A 33 1.46 -6.95 -8.20
CA TYR A 33 0.31 -6.38 -8.90
C TYR A 33 0.25 -4.88 -8.63
N ILE A 34 0.07 -4.09 -9.68
CA ILE A 34 -0.12 -2.64 -9.59
C ILE A 34 -1.46 -2.31 -10.22
N LEU A 35 -2.41 -1.80 -9.43
CA LEU A 35 -3.67 -1.27 -9.92
C LEU A 35 -3.56 0.24 -10.08
N THR A 36 -3.86 0.73 -11.27
CA THR A 36 -3.85 2.15 -11.59
C THR A 36 -5.10 2.56 -12.35
N ALA A 37 -5.44 3.84 -12.31
CA ALA A 37 -6.55 4.39 -13.08
C ALA A 37 -6.30 5.85 -13.45
N SER A 38 -6.87 6.27 -14.58
CA SER A 38 -6.97 7.67 -14.98
C SER A 38 -8.20 8.29 -14.33
N VAL A 39 -7.99 9.32 -13.53
CA VAL A 39 -9.03 10.12 -12.88
C VAL A 39 -8.64 11.59 -13.02
N GLU A 40 -9.59 12.50 -13.00
CA GLU A 40 -9.31 13.94 -13.08
C GLU A 40 -8.23 14.34 -12.06
N GLY A 41 -7.16 14.97 -12.54
CA GLY A 41 -5.99 15.35 -11.74
C GLY A 41 -5.00 14.22 -11.42
N HIS A 42 -5.26 12.97 -11.84
CA HIS A 42 -4.42 11.80 -11.56
C HIS A 42 -4.09 11.05 -12.85
N GLN A 43 -2.80 10.89 -13.14
CA GLN A 43 -2.31 10.16 -14.31
C GLN A 43 -2.02 8.71 -13.96
N PRO A 44 -2.44 7.73 -14.76
CA PRO A 44 -2.17 6.32 -14.50
C PRO A 44 -0.66 6.02 -14.56
N ILE A 45 -0.25 5.00 -13.84
CA ILE A 45 1.11 4.43 -13.92
C ILE A 45 1.27 3.83 -15.32
N THR A 46 2.46 3.98 -15.91
CA THR A 46 2.73 3.49 -17.26
C THR A 46 3.26 2.07 -17.27
N GLN A 47 3.03 1.37 -18.39
CA GLN A 47 3.63 0.05 -18.63
C GLN A 47 5.17 0.12 -18.65
N GLU A 48 5.74 1.24 -19.11
CA GLU A 48 7.19 1.47 -19.11
C GLU A 48 7.75 1.42 -17.66
N PHE A 49 7.09 2.09 -16.71
CA PHE A 49 7.45 2.02 -15.30
C PHE A 49 7.40 0.57 -14.76
N ALA A 50 6.33 -0.15 -15.08
CA ALA A 50 6.17 -1.54 -14.62
C ALA A 50 7.25 -2.46 -15.21
N ASN A 51 7.53 -2.33 -16.49
CA ASN A 51 8.58 -3.12 -17.18
C ASN A 51 9.97 -2.84 -16.58
N LYS A 52 10.28 -1.57 -16.33
CA LYS A 52 11.54 -1.17 -15.72
C LYS A 52 11.66 -1.72 -14.30
N MET A 53 10.62 -1.56 -13.50
CA MET A 53 10.58 -2.11 -12.15
C MET A 53 10.83 -3.63 -12.17
N GLU A 54 10.18 -4.37 -13.11
CA GLU A 54 10.38 -5.80 -13.26
C GLU A 54 11.83 -6.14 -13.54
N LEU A 55 12.47 -5.48 -14.51
CA LEU A 55 13.88 -5.72 -14.88
C LEU A 55 14.81 -5.59 -13.68
N ILE A 56 14.61 -4.57 -12.84
CA ILE A 56 15.43 -4.33 -11.66
C ILE A 56 15.15 -5.37 -10.58
N LEU A 57 13.89 -5.68 -10.29
CA LEU A 57 13.56 -6.69 -9.30
C LEU A 57 14.03 -8.09 -9.73
N GLN A 58 14.08 -8.37 -11.03
CA GLN A 58 14.64 -9.62 -11.58
C GLN A 58 16.14 -9.77 -11.36
N THR A 59 16.88 -8.72 -11.05
CA THR A 59 18.29 -8.84 -10.60
C THR A 59 18.41 -9.49 -9.22
N LYS A 60 17.35 -9.42 -8.40
CA LYS A 60 17.28 -10.07 -7.06
C LYS A 60 16.77 -11.51 -7.18
N ASN A 61 15.74 -11.74 -7.97
CA ASN A 61 15.24 -13.06 -8.32
C ASN A 61 14.59 -13.00 -9.71
N ASN A 62 15.11 -13.77 -10.67
CA ASN A 62 14.66 -13.76 -12.07
C ASN A 62 13.20 -14.22 -12.28
N GLN A 63 12.55 -14.73 -11.25
CA GLN A 63 11.15 -15.14 -11.27
C GLN A 63 10.19 -14.06 -10.72
N HIS A 64 10.71 -12.90 -10.27
CA HIS A 64 9.84 -11.78 -9.92
C HIS A 64 9.09 -11.26 -11.15
N ARG A 65 7.81 -10.88 -10.95
CA ARG A 65 6.96 -10.31 -12.00
C ARG A 65 6.31 -9.03 -11.50
N VAL A 66 6.17 -8.06 -12.40
CA VAL A 66 5.41 -6.83 -12.16
C VAL A 66 4.28 -6.76 -13.19
N ILE A 67 3.04 -6.81 -12.71
CA ILE A 67 1.86 -6.89 -13.55
C ILE A 67 1.02 -5.65 -13.29
N LEU A 68 0.93 -4.78 -14.30
CA LEU A 68 0.15 -3.55 -14.27
C LEU A 68 -1.27 -3.80 -14.78
N PHE A 69 -2.25 -3.35 -14.01
CA PHE A 69 -3.66 -3.34 -14.40
C PHE A 69 -4.15 -1.90 -14.44
N ASP A 70 -4.38 -1.38 -15.63
CA ASP A 70 -5.14 -0.15 -15.81
C ASP A 70 -6.62 -0.48 -15.71
N ILE A 71 -7.25 -0.02 -14.64
CA ILE A 71 -8.66 -0.25 -14.34
C ILE A 71 -9.51 1.02 -14.55
N SER A 72 -9.04 1.95 -15.37
CA SER A 72 -9.71 3.25 -15.62
C SER A 72 -11.19 3.10 -15.94
N ASP A 73 -11.55 2.25 -16.90
CA ASP A 73 -12.95 2.04 -17.30
C ASP A 73 -13.81 1.49 -16.15
N ARG A 74 -13.25 0.52 -15.39
CA ARG A 74 -13.94 -0.07 -14.24
C ARG A 74 -14.14 0.96 -13.13
N PHE A 75 -13.12 1.77 -12.85
CA PHE A 75 -13.19 2.83 -11.84
C PHE A 75 -14.20 3.91 -12.24
N GLN A 76 -14.21 4.32 -13.51
CA GLN A 76 -15.20 5.27 -14.05
C GLN A 76 -16.64 4.76 -13.92
N SER A 77 -16.86 3.45 -14.08
CA SER A 77 -18.18 2.84 -13.94
C SER A 77 -18.73 2.86 -12.50
N TYR A 78 -17.85 2.97 -11.51
CA TYR A 78 -18.18 2.93 -10.08
C TYR A 78 -17.54 4.07 -9.28
N LEU A 79 -17.57 5.29 -9.84
CA LEU A 79 -16.99 6.46 -9.16
C LEU A 79 -17.53 6.60 -7.72
N PRO A 80 -16.67 6.79 -6.73
CA PRO A 80 -17.07 7.02 -5.34
C PRO A 80 -17.58 8.45 -5.14
N LEU A 81 -18.70 8.80 -5.76
CA LEU A 81 -19.21 10.17 -5.92
C LEU A 81 -19.27 10.96 -4.61
N ALA A 82 -19.68 10.33 -3.51
CA ALA A 82 -19.73 10.98 -2.21
C ALA A 82 -18.33 11.30 -1.63
N ASN A 83 -17.26 10.69 -2.17
CA ASN A 83 -15.91 10.74 -1.61
C ASN A 83 -14.82 11.20 -2.60
N MET A 84 -15.20 11.72 -3.78
CA MET A 84 -14.24 12.24 -4.78
C MET A 84 -13.40 13.41 -4.23
N ASN A 85 -14.00 14.26 -3.41
CA ASN A 85 -13.39 15.48 -2.86
C ASN A 85 -13.13 15.34 -1.35
N THR A 86 -12.57 14.22 -0.92
CA THR A 86 -12.14 14.04 0.47
C THR A 86 -10.67 14.47 0.65
N ARG A 87 -10.19 14.50 1.90
CA ARG A 87 -8.77 14.73 2.19
C ARG A 87 -7.84 13.70 1.51
N PHE A 88 -8.33 12.48 1.34
CA PHE A 88 -7.62 11.40 0.67
C PHE A 88 -8.01 11.37 -0.79
N THR A 89 -7.04 11.09 -1.66
CA THR A 89 -7.30 11.01 -3.10
C THR A 89 -8.22 9.83 -3.42
N PRO A 90 -9.00 9.87 -4.49
CA PRO A 90 -9.81 8.75 -4.90
C PRO A 90 -8.98 7.48 -5.17
N MET A 91 -7.66 7.62 -5.39
CA MET A 91 -6.73 6.50 -5.61
C MET A 91 -6.67 5.50 -4.45
N CYS A 92 -6.92 5.93 -3.19
CA CYS A 92 -6.98 4.99 -2.06
C CYS A 92 -8.09 3.94 -2.19
N MET A 93 -9.11 4.19 -3.01
CA MET A 93 -10.23 3.27 -3.23
C MET A 93 -9.98 2.26 -4.36
N LEU A 94 -8.88 2.38 -5.13
CA LEU A 94 -8.55 1.43 -6.22
C LEU A 94 -8.44 -0.01 -5.73
N ARG A 95 -7.95 -0.23 -4.50
CA ARG A 95 -7.86 -1.58 -3.89
C ARG A 95 -9.19 -2.33 -3.87
N LEU A 96 -10.29 -1.58 -3.76
CA LEU A 96 -11.64 -2.16 -3.73
C LEU A 96 -12.11 -2.67 -5.09
N PHE A 97 -11.30 -2.55 -6.15
CA PHE A 97 -11.57 -3.05 -7.49
C PHE A 97 -10.77 -4.31 -7.82
N ALA A 98 -9.95 -4.80 -6.90
CA ALA A 98 -9.13 -5.99 -7.12
C ALA A 98 -9.96 -7.25 -7.38
N ASP A 99 -11.19 -7.34 -6.87
CA ASP A 99 -12.14 -8.43 -7.13
C ASP A 99 -12.58 -8.52 -8.60
N MET A 100 -12.53 -7.39 -9.32
CA MET A 100 -12.90 -7.30 -10.74
C MET A 100 -11.75 -7.68 -11.68
N VAL A 101 -10.55 -7.96 -11.17
CA VAL A 101 -9.37 -8.38 -11.93
C VAL A 101 -9.17 -9.88 -11.71
N ALA A 102 -9.51 -10.68 -12.71
CA ALA A 102 -9.53 -12.14 -12.59
C ALA A 102 -8.13 -12.74 -12.38
N GLU A 103 -7.09 -12.07 -12.89
CA GLU A 103 -5.69 -12.48 -12.82
C GLU A 103 -5.10 -12.34 -11.40
N ILE A 104 -5.73 -11.54 -10.54
CA ILE A 104 -5.30 -11.41 -9.15
C ILE A 104 -5.63 -12.70 -8.39
N GLN A 105 -4.59 -13.30 -7.83
CA GLN A 105 -4.64 -14.58 -7.14
C GLN A 105 -5.49 -14.56 -5.86
N GLU A 106 -5.79 -15.74 -5.32
CA GLU A 106 -6.72 -15.90 -4.18
C GLU A 106 -6.17 -15.34 -2.86
N LYS A 107 -4.86 -15.28 -2.67
CA LYS A 107 -4.21 -14.68 -1.49
C LYS A 107 -3.27 -13.57 -1.93
N VAL A 108 -3.47 -12.37 -1.40
CA VAL A 108 -2.70 -11.17 -1.75
C VAL A 108 -2.40 -10.35 -0.51
N LEU A 109 -1.14 -9.91 -0.38
CA LEU A 109 -0.77 -8.89 0.58
C LEU A 109 -0.87 -7.51 -0.08
N TYR A 110 -1.84 -6.71 0.36
CA TYR A 110 -1.95 -5.31 -0.05
C TYR A 110 -1.06 -4.43 0.83
N LEU A 111 -0.34 -3.52 0.19
CA LEU A 111 0.49 -2.51 0.86
C LEU A 111 0.20 -1.11 0.31
N ASP A 112 0.08 -0.13 1.21
CA ASP A 112 0.15 1.28 0.84
C ASP A 112 1.57 1.60 0.34
N THR A 113 1.69 2.58 -0.53
CA THR A 113 2.94 2.93 -1.21
C THR A 113 3.97 3.63 -0.31
N ASP A 114 3.61 3.91 0.93
CA ASP A 114 4.45 4.47 1.99
C ASP A 114 4.75 3.43 3.10
N VAL A 115 4.69 2.14 2.76
CA VAL A 115 5.08 1.03 3.63
C VAL A 115 6.41 0.47 3.15
N LEU A 116 7.39 0.32 4.04
CA LEU A 116 8.66 -0.37 3.77
C LEU A 116 8.78 -1.64 4.62
N CYS A 117 9.32 -2.69 4.00
CA CYS A 117 9.60 -3.98 4.63
C CYS A 117 10.97 -3.94 5.30
N TYR A 118 11.05 -4.35 6.57
CA TYR A 118 12.28 -4.39 7.35
C TYR A 118 12.72 -5.81 7.69
N GLU A 119 11.74 -6.71 7.88
CA GLU A 119 11.97 -8.11 8.22
C GLU A 119 11.09 -9.04 7.35
N GLU A 120 11.40 -10.32 7.36
CA GLU A 120 10.62 -11.32 6.64
C GLU A 120 9.20 -11.44 7.21
N PHE A 121 8.22 -11.80 6.36
CA PHE A 121 6.80 -11.85 6.72
C PHE A 121 6.09 -13.15 6.30
N GLY A 122 6.84 -14.20 6.00
CA GLY A 122 6.30 -15.49 5.59
C GLY A 122 5.26 -16.04 6.56
N GLU A 123 5.51 -15.94 7.88
CA GLU A 123 4.55 -16.35 8.92
C GLU A 123 3.19 -15.64 8.79
N MET A 124 3.20 -14.33 8.52
CA MET A 124 1.97 -13.57 8.30
C MET A 124 1.30 -13.96 6.99
N TYR A 125 2.09 -14.11 5.92
CA TYR A 125 1.54 -14.44 4.62
C TYR A 125 0.90 -15.84 4.60
N GLU A 126 1.48 -16.81 5.30
CA GLU A 126 0.99 -18.19 5.34
C GLU A 126 -0.12 -18.45 6.36
N MET A 127 -0.50 -17.44 7.14
CA MET A 127 -1.57 -17.61 8.13
C MET A 127 -2.87 -18.09 7.49
N ASP A 128 -3.63 -18.88 8.25
CA ASP A 128 -4.97 -19.33 7.84
C ASP A 128 -5.95 -18.15 7.78
N MET A 129 -6.56 -17.98 6.61
CA MET A 129 -7.56 -16.94 6.30
C MET A 129 -8.93 -17.53 5.99
N SER A 130 -9.16 -18.83 6.21
CA SER A 130 -10.38 -19.55 5.81
C SER A 130 -11.67 -18.90 6.32
N ASP A 131 -11.65 -18.32 7.53
CA ASP A 131 -12.80 -17.67 8.15
C ASP A 131 -12.87 -16.16 7.94
N TYR A 132 -11.84 -15.54 7.34
CA TYR A 132 -11.69 -14.10 7.26
C TYR A 132 -11.50 -13.64 5.82
N GLU A 133 -12.02 -12.46 5.51
CA GLU A 133 -11.82 -11.79 4.23
C GLU A 133 -10.54 -10.96 4.24
N ILE A 134 -10.25 -10.32 5.39
CA ILE A 134 -9.06 -9.50 5.56
C ILE A 134 -8.39 -9.76 6.90
N ALA A 135 -7.06 -9.64 6.94
CA ALA A 135 -6.31 -9.53 8.18
C ALA A 135 -5.46 -8.26 8.16
N GLY A 136 -5.35 -7.60 9.32
CA GLY A 136 -4.60 -6.36 9.43
C GLY A 136 -4.38 -5.93 10.88
N VAL A 137 -3.61 -4.88 11.05
CA VAL A 137 -3.27 -4.30 12.36
C VAL A 137 -4.26 -3.21 12.73
N PRO A 138 -4.68 -3.10 14.00
CA PRO A 138 -5.52 -1.99 14.46
C PRO A 138 -4.89 -0.62 14.17
N ASP A 139 -5.71 0.32 13.70
CA ASP A 139 -5.29 1.68 13.46
C ASP A 139 -4.91 2.40 14.76
N ARG A 140 -3.73 3.03 14.79
CA ARG A 140 -3.21 3.71 15.98
C ARG A 140 -4.13 4.81 16.48
N TYR A 141 -4.77 5.54 15.57
CA TYR A 141 -5.65 6.68 15.85
C TYR A 141 -7.13 6.37 15.68
N GLY A 142 -7.48 5.21 15.13
CA GLY A 142 -8.87 4.83 14.86
C GLY A 142 -9.79 4.91 16.07
N LYS A 143 -9.28 4.61 17.26
CA LYS A 143 -10.01 4.73 18.53
C LYS A 143 -10.39 6.18 18.88
N TRP A 144 -9.61 7.17 18.43
CA TRP A 144 -9.82 8.58 18.73
C TRP A 144 -10.83 9.23 17.76
N PHE A 145 -10.77 8.86 16.49
CA PHE A 145 -11.60 9.47 15.44
C PHE A 145 -13.00 8.85 15.33
N PHE A 146 -13.16 7.59 15.74
CA PHE A 146 -14.42 6.85 15.55
C PHE A 146 -15.21 6.59 16.84
N GLY A 147 -14.92 7.32 17.92
CA GLY A 147 -15.79 7.56 19.07
C GLY A 147 -16.15 6.34 19.93
N ASN A 148 -15.42 5.22 19.81
CA ASN A 148 -15.70 4.05 20.62
C ASN A 148 -14.41 3.43 21.16
N ALA A 149 -13.95 3.92 22.30
CA ALA A 149 -12.75 3.43 23.01
C ALA A 149 -12.75 1.90 23.27
N LEU A 150 -13.93 1.27 23.19
CA LEU A 150 -14.12 -0.17 23.36
C LEU A 150 -13.97 -0.98 22.07
N LYS A 151 -13.96 -0.34 20.89
CA LYS A 151 -13.77 -1.04 19.59
C LYS A 151 -12.31 -1.03 19.16
N HIS A 152 -11.46 -1.81 19.82
CA HIS A 152 -10.12 -2.16 19.38
C HIS A 152 -10.09 -2.97 18.04
N ASN A 153 -11.13 -2.83 17.21
CA ASN A 153 -11.36 -3.66 16.03
C ASN A 153 -11.37 -2.87 14.72
N TYR A 154 -10.92 -1.61 14.75
CA TYR A 154 -10.79 -0.80 13.55
C TYR A 154 -9.37 -0.96 13.00
N LEU A 155 -9.24 -1.68 11.87
CA LEU A 155 -7.96 -1.96 11.23
C LEU A 155 -7.50 -0.76 10.40
N ASN A 156 -6.20 -0.51 10.39
CA ASN A 156 -5.55 0.34 9.40
C ASN A 156 -5.49 -0.40 8.06
N SER A 157 -5.77 0.31 6.97
CA SER A 157 -5.85 -0.29 5.63
C SER A 157 -4.53 -0.33 4.86
N GLY A 158 -3.45 0.19 5.42
CA GLY A 158 -2.17 0.29 4.70
C GLY A 158 -1.38 -1.01 4.59
N VAL A 159 -1.67 -2.01 5.42
CA VAL A 159 -1.15 -3.39 5.30
C VAL A 159 -2.30 -4.35 5.56
N LEU A 160 -2.73 -5.07 4.52
CA LEU A 160 -3.84 -6.00 4.60
C LEU A 160 -3.50 -7.31 3.89
N LEU A 161 -3.58 -8.43 4.60
CA LEU A 161 -3.64 -9.74 3.94
C LEU A 161 -5.08 -9.99 3.50
N LEU A 162 -5.27 -10.19 2.20
CA LEU A 162 -6.57 -10.32 1.54
C LEU A 162 -6.82 -11.77 1.14
N ASN A 163 -7.95 -12.35 1.56
CA ASN A 163 -8.49 -13.57 1.00
C ASN A 163 -9.42 -13.21 -0.17
N MET A 164 -8.85 -13.07 -1.37
CA MET A 164 -9.57 -12.63 -2.57
C MET A 164 -10.67 -13.61 -2.97
N LYS A 165 -10.48 -14.92 -2.72
CA LYS A 165 -11.54 -15.92 -2.95
C LYS A 165 -12.77 -15.58 -2.13
N LYS A 166 -12.60 -15.41 -0.82
CA LYS A 166 -13.71 -15.10 0.09
C LYS A 166 -14.31 -13.71 -0.20
N ILE A 167 -13.47 -12.72 -0.52
CA ILE A 167 -13.91 -11.38 -0.90
C ILE A 167 -14.83 -11.44 -2.13
N ARG A 168 -14.51 -12.25 -3.15
CA ARG A 168 -15.35 -12.46 -4.33
C ARG A 168 -16.63 -13.21 -3.97
N GLU A 169 -16.56 -14.30 -3.19
CA GLU A 169 -17.71 -15.09 -2.76
C GLU A 169 -18.74 -14.26 -1.97
N THR A 170 -18.29 -13.33 -1.14
CA THR A 170 -19.17 -12.49 -0.30
C THR A 170 -19.56 -11.17 -0.95
N SER A 171 -19.00 -10.85 -2.13
CA SER A 171 -19.10 -9.52 -2.76
C SER A 171 -18.67 -8.39 -1.84
N LEU A 172 -17.65 -8.60 -0.98
CA LEU A 172 -17.24 -7.61 0.00
C LEU A 172 -16.82 -6.28 -0.65
N PHE A 173 -15.96 -6.35 -1.67
CA PHE A 173 -15.43 -5.14 -2.31
C PHE A 173 -16.52 -4.38 -3.09
N GLU A 174 -17.46 -5.08 -3.71
CA GLU A 174 -18.64 -4.48 -4.33
C GLU A 174 -19.45 -3.66 -3.30
N LYS A 175 -19.80 -4.28 -2.16
CA LYS A 175 -20.50 -3.59 -1.07
C LYS A 175 -19.70 -2.39 -0.51
N CYS A 176 -18.37 -2.51 -0.45
CA CYS A 176 -17.51 -1.40 -0.06
C CYS A 176 -17.56 -0.26 -1.09
N ARG A 177 -17.52 -0.55 -2.40
CA ARG A 177 -17.65 0.45 -3.48
C ARG A 177 -18.99 1.17 -3.40
N GLU A 178 -20.10 0.43 -3.22
CA GLU A 178 -21.45 1.01 -3.02
C GLU A 178 -21.47 1.96 -1.82
N MET A 179 -20.91 1.54 -0.67
CA MET A 179 -20.81 2.41 0.50
C MET A 179 -19.99 3.66 0.25
N CYS A 180 -18.86 3.55 -0.47
CA CYS A 180 -18.01 4.69 -0.82
C CYS A 180 -18.69 5.62 -1.83
N ARG A 181 -19.54 5.10 -2.73
CA ARG A 181 -20.32 5.90 -3.67
C ARG A 181 -21.42 6.72 -2.96
N ASP A 182 -22.11 6.10 -2.02
CA ASP A 182 -23.39 6.62 -1.47
C ASP A 182 -23.19 7.39 -0.17
N ARG A 183 -22.08 7.23 0.55
CA ARG A 183 -21.86 7.81 1.89
C ARG A 183 -20.54 8.56 1.98
N LYS A 184 -20.60 9.83 2.39
CA LYS A 184 -19.41 10.61 2.71
C LYS A 184 -18.75 10.07 3.98
N MET A 185 -17.46 9.76 3.88
CA MET A 185 -16.67 9.18 4.98
C MET A 185 -15.29 9.84 5.04
N PHE A 186 -14.70 9.93 6.24
CA PHE A 186 -13.39 10.56 6.43
C PHE A 186 -12.25 9.72 5.81
N MET A 187 -12.28 8.40 6.01
CA MET A 187 -11.40 7.41 5.37
C MET A 187 -12.32 6.38 4.68
N PRO A 188 -12.71 6.63 3.41
CA PRO A 188 -13.83 5.91 2.81
C PRO A 188 -13.57 4.41 2.68
N ASP A 189 -12.47 4.01 2.07
CA ASP A 189 -12.08 2.62 1.87
C ASP A 189 -11.83 1.88 3.20
N GLN A 190 -11.04 2.48 4.09
CA GLN A 190 -10.75 1.92 5.40
C GLN A 190 -12.03 1.76 6.24
N THR A 191 -12.92 2.76 6.20
CA THR A 191 -14.20 2.71 6.95
C THR A 191 -15.14 1.66 6.39
N ALA A 192 -15.25 1.54 5.07
CA ALA A 192 -16.10 0.53 4.42
C ALA A 192 -15.62 -0.89 4.76
N LEU A 193 -14.32 -1.15 4.61
CA LEU A 193 -13.71 -2.43 4.99
C LEU A 193 -13.96 -2.76 6.47
N ASN A 194 -13.73 -1.79 7.35
CA ASN A 194 -13.93 -2.01 8.78
C ASN A 194 -15.36 -2.28 9.20
N LYS A 195 -16.34 -1.77 8.46
CA LYS A 195 -17.77 -1.98 8.74
C LYS A 195 -18.30 -3.29 8.18
N LEU A 196 -17.79 -3.75 7.05
CA LEU A 196 -18.39 -4.82 6.27
C LEU A 196 -17.64 -6.14 6.34
N ALA A 197 -16.30 -6.12 6.51
CA ALA A 197 -15.49 -7.32 6.43
C ALA A 197 -15.52 -8.16 7.72
N ARG A 198 -15.44 -9.49 7.56
CA ARG A 198 -14.96 -10.39 8.60
C ARG A 198 -13.45 -10.31 8.66
N LYS A 199 -12.94 -9.76 9.74
CA LYS A 199 -11.54 -9.34 9.86
C LYS A 199 -10.80 -10.04 10.98
N ARG A 200 -9.54 -10.39 10.73
CA ARG A 200 -8.60 -10.95 11.70
C ARG A 200 -7.60 -9.86 12.11
N LYS A 201 -7.39 -9.72 13.41
CA LYS A 201 -6.31 -8.87 13.92
C LYS A 201 -4.99 -9.63 13.90
N ILE A 202 -3.93 -8.92 13.52
CA ILE A 202 -2.57 -9.41 13.55
C ILE A 202 -1.67 -8.51 14.40
N PRO A 203 -0.49 -9.01 14.85
CA PRO A 203 0.45 -8.25 15.66
C PRO A 203 0.88 -6.93 15.02
N SER A 204 1.08 -5.90 15.85
CA SER A 204 1.43 -4.54 15.40
C SER A 204 2.76 -4.45 14.62
N ARG A 205 3.64 -5.44 14.76
CA ARG A 205 4.89 -5.53 13.98
C ARG A 205 4.65 -5.56 12.47
N TYR A 206 3.51 -6.09 12.02
CA TYR A 206 3.13 -6.18 10.61
C TYR A 206 2.51 -4.91 10.02
N ASN A 207 2.35 -3.87 10.79
CA ASN A 207 2.00 -2.52 10.33
C ASN A 207 2.36 -1.53 11.44
N ASN A 208 3.66 -1.30 11.62
CA ASN A 208 4.16 -0.38 12.63
C ASN A 208 3.94 1.07 12.21
N GLN A 209 2.97 1.71 12.82
CA GLN A 209 2.55 3.11 12.58
C GLN A 209 3.24 4.09 13.56
N GLY A 210 4.14 3.63 14.40
CA GLY A 210 4.88 4.41 15.40
C GLY A 210 6.38 4.39 15.16
N ASP A 211 7.14 4.55 16.23
CA ASP A 211 8.59 4.49 16.19
C ASP A 211 9.08 3.10 15.78
N MET A 212 10.27 3.01 15.17
CA MET A 212 10.87 1.72 14.83
C MET A 212 11.09 0.88 16.10
N ARG A 213 10.92 -0.43 15.98
CA ARG A 213 11.15 -1.42 17.02
C ARG A 213 11.93 -2.58 16.44
N GLU A 214 12.65 -3.30 17.28
CA GLU A 214 13.44 -4.47 16.89
C GLU A 214 12.60 -5.55 16.18
N ASP A 215 11.31 -5.67 16.55
CA ASP A 215 10.36 -6.62 15.96
C ASP A 215 9.57 -6.08 14.77
N THR A 216 9.88 -4.88 14.27
CA THR A 216 9.15 -4.27 13.14
C THR A 216 9.35 -5.08 11.87
N VAL A 217 8.27 -5.53 11.25
CA VAL A 217 8.27 -6.19 9.93
C VAL A 217 7.95 -5.18 8.82
N PHE A 218 6.85 -4.46 8.95
CA PHE A 218 6.51 -3.37 8.05
C PHE A 218 6.46 -2.04 8.79
N LYS A 219 7.26 -1.08 8.34
CA LYS A 219 7.17 0.31 8.76
C LYS A 219 6.24 1.06 7.84
N HIS A 220 5.16 1.59 8.39
CA HIS A 220 4.19 2.41 7.66
C HIS A 220 4.39 3.88 8.02
N PHE A 221 4.74 4.70 7.04
CA PHE A 221 5.02 6.12 7.18
C PHE A 221 3.73 6.96 7.17
N THR A 222 2.83 6.64 8.10
CA THR A 222 1.57 7.35 8.26
C THR A 222 1.77 8.75 8.84
N THR A 223 0.74 9.59 8.70
CA THR A 223 0.69 10.86 9.43
C THR A 223 0.65 10.58 10.94
N SER A 224 1.53 11.22 11.69
CA SER A 224 1.59 11.15 13.15
C SER A 224 1.26 12.49 13.78
N PHE A 225 0.81 12.45 15.04
CA PHE A 225 0.48 13.64 15.84
C PHE A 225 1.44 13.73 17.01
N ARG A 226 2.21 14.83 17.09
CA ARG A 226 3.03 15.18 18.24
C ARG A 226 2.27 16.20 19.09
N PHE A 227 2.23 16.00 20.39
CA PHE A 227 1.46 16.86 21.31
C PHE A 227 2.36 17.79 22.14
N LEU A 228 3.64 17.52 22.22
CA LEU A 228 4.63 18.28 22.97
C LEU A 228 5.87 18.57 22.11
N PRO A 229 6.47 19.78 22.24
CA PRO A 229 6.07 20.93 23.05
C PRO A 229 4.86 21.70 22.49
N ARG A 230 4.50 21.47 21.21
CA ARG A 230 3.31 22.03 20.56
C ARG A 230 2.62 20.93 19.75
N PHE A 231 1.33 21.11 19.51
CA PHE A 231 0.60 20.21 18.62
C PHE A 231 1.10 20.37 17.18
N GLU A 232 1.64 19.29 16.62
CA GLU A 232 2.15 19.22 15.26
C GLU A 232 1.62 17.99 14.54
N VAL A 233 1.31 18.16 13.26
CA VAL A 233 0.96 17.07 12.34
C VAL A 233 2.19 16.77 11.52
N VAL A 234 2.83 15.64 11.80
CA VAL A 234 4.05 15.21 11.10
C VAL A 234 3.69 14.17 10.06
N THR A 235 3.97 14.51 8.80
CA THR A 235 3.84 13.57 7.68
C THR A 235 5.18 13.46 7.00
N VAL A 236 5.81 12.30 7.12
CA VAL A 236 7.07 11.96 6.46
C VAL A 236 6.80 10.80 5.52
N LYS A 237 7.34 10.85 4.32
CA LYS A 237 7.29 9.75 3.36
C LYS A 237 8.69 9.15 3.20
N PRO A 238 8.80 7.84 2.89
CA PRO A 238 10.10 7.15 2.84
C PRO A 238 11.08 7.78 1.83
N TRP A 239 10.60 8.43 0.78
CA TRP A 239 11.43 9.16 -0.19
C TRP A 239 11.87 10.55 0.27
N GLN A 240 11.38 11.06 1.39
CA GLN A 240 11.78 12.31 2.00
C GLN A 240 12.94 12.06 3.00
N VAL A 241 14.08 11.63 2.48
CA VAL A 241 15.21 11.06 3.26
C VAL A 241 15.63 11.98 4.42
N ASN A 242 15.89 13.25 4.15
CA ASN A 242 16.30 14.20 5.21
C ASN A 242 15.24 14.29 6.32
N LYS A 243 13.96 14.36 5.95
CA LYS A 243 12.89 14.37 6.96
C LYS A 243 12.77 13.04 7.70
N MET A 244 13.03 11.92 7.03
CA MET A 244 13.02 10.60 7.66
C MET A 244 14.11 10.51 8.72
N HIS A 245 15.31 11.02 8.43
CA HIS A 245 16.42 11.10 9.38
C HIS A 245 16.15 12.12 10.49
N ASP A 246 15.83 13.37 10.13
CA ASP A 246 15.74 14.49 11.09
C ASP A 246 14.51 14.36 12.00
N GLU A 247 13.37 13.93 11.46
CA GLU A 247 12.09 13.90 12.17
C GLU A 247 11.77 12.56 12.83
N LEU A 248 12.22 11.46 12.23
CA LEU A 248 11.89 10.12 12.69
C LEU A 248 13.11 9.36 13.25
N GLY A 249 14.35 9.80 12.98
CA GLY A 249 15.57 9.09 13.35
C GLY A 249 15.71 7.71 12.70
N ILE A 250 15.11 7.52 11.51
CA ILE A 250 15.09 6.25 10.79
C ILE A 250 16.18 6.29 9.71
N PHE A 251 17.13 5.36 9.77
CA PHE A 251 18.26 5.19 8.85
C PHE A 251 18.31 3.79 8.23
N GLU A 252 17.47 2.88 8.69
CA GLU A 252 17.47 1.45 8.38
C GLU A 252 17.15 1.15 6.91
N PHE A 253 16.67 2.15 6.17
CA PHE A 253 16.31 2.02 4.75
C PHE A 253 17.23 2.77 3.80
N ASP A 254 18.36 3.32 4.28
CA ASP A 254 19.26 4.13 3.47
C ASP A 254 19.86 3.36 2.29
N ASP A 255 20.20 2.10 2.49
CA ASP A 255 20.73 1.22 1.45
C ASP A 255 19.74 1.02 0.30
N ILE A 256 18.44 0.87 0.61
CA ILE A 256 17.38 0.74 -0.38
C ILE A 256 17.17 2.05 -1.14
N ILE A 257 17.27 3.17 -0.42
CA ILE A 257 17.15 4.51 -1.02
C ILE A 257 18.34 4.79 -1.95
N GLU A 258 19.54 4.38 -1.57
CA GLU A 258 20.74 4.51 -2.40
C GLU A 258 20.65 3.62 -3.66
N GLU A 259 20.18 2.39 -3.51
CA GLU A 259 19.93 1.50 -4.63
C GLU A 259 18.94 2.13 -5.62
N TYR A 260 17.82 2.68 -5.13
CA TYR A 260 16.85 3.37 -5.97
C TYR A 260 17.44 4.59 -6.70
N LYS A 261 18.27 5.40 -6.00
CA LYS A 261 18.97 6.55 -6.63
C LYS A 261 19.97 6.11 -7.70
N GLY A 262 20.65 5.00 -7.49
CA GLY A 262 21.55 4.40 -8.50
C GLY A 262 20.82 4.11 -9.81
N VAL A 263 19.65 3.50 -9.71
CA VAL A 263 18.77 3.19 -10.86
C VAL A 263 18.34 4.46 -11.61
N GLN A 264 18.04 5.55 -10.92
CA GLN A 264 17.68 6.82 -11.55
C GLN A 264 18.85 7.52 -12.24
N ASN A 265 20.05 7.45 -11.65
CA ASN A 265 21.25 8.06 -12.22
C ASN A 265 21.73 7.36 -13.50
N ASP A 266 21.57 6.06 -13.58
CA ASP A 266 21.91 5.29 -14.80
C ASP A 266 20.98 5.69 -15.95
N GLU A 267 19.70 5.98 -15.70
CA GLU A 267 18.77 6.50 -16.71
C GLU A 267 19.17 7.87 -17.24
N GLN A 268 19.54 8.78 -16.34
CA GLN A 268 19.98 10.11 -16.76
C GLN A 268 21.19 10.00 -17.69
N ARG A 269 22.14 9.12 -17.37
CA ARG A 269 23.31 8.86 -18.21
C ARG A 269 22.96 8.26 -19.58
N ASP A 270 22.06 7.28 -19.61
CA ASP A 270 21.63 6.65 -20.85
C ASP A 270 20.86 7.63 -21.75
N SER A 271 20.01 8.49 -21.16
CA SER A 271 19.32 9.53 -21.91
C SER A 271 20.28 10.57 -22.45
N ASP A 272 21.29 10.99 -21.69
CA ASP A 272 22.30 11.97 -22.13
C ASP A 272 23.22 11.43 -23.24
N LEU A 273 23.44 10.10 -23.27
CA LEU A 273 24.19 9.44 -24.34
C LEU A 273 23.43 9.30 -25.66
N LEU A 274 22.09 9.29 -25.60
CA LEU A 274 21.22 9.18 -26.78
C LEU A 274 20.98 10.54 -27.48
N TYR A 275 21.27 11.66 -26.79
CA TYR A 275 21.08 13.03 -27.32
C TYR A 275 22.39 13.77 -27.64
N ASN A 276 23.57 13.10 -27.53
CA ASN A 276 24.88 13.55 -27.98
C ASN A 276 25.39 12.69 -29.16
#